data_c3065fb7c55d90f11a37818bc3f179fb
#
_entry.id   c3065fb7c55d90f11a37818bc3f179fb
#
_cell.length_a   1.000
_cell.length_b   1.000
_cell.length_c   1.000
_cell.angle_alpha   90.00
_cell.angle_beta   90.00
_cell.angle_gamma   90.00
#
_symmetry.space_group_name_H-M   'P 1'
#
loop_
_entity.id
_entity.type
_entity.pdbx_description
1 polymer ?
#
loop_
_entity_poly.entity_id
_entity_poly.type
_entity_poly.pdbx_seq_one_letter_code
_entity_poly.pdbx_strand_id
1 'polypeptide(L)'
;MNDYIIRATAANDQIRAFATVTTEMVETAREHHNTSPVATAALGRLLTAGAMMGSMMKGEKDVLTLQIKAGGPLQGITVTADSQGNVKGYVGNPDVCIPANSKGKLDVAGAVGPGFLTVIKDMGLKEPYSGQVMLQTCEIAEDLTYYFATSEQVPSAVGLGVLMNKNNTVRQAGGFIVQLMPFAEEEVISRLEQNVQKINSVTNLLEEGHTPESLLEKVLEGFDIQINEKMDTRFHCNCSKERVAKALISIGRKELNEMIQEGKPIEMNCHFCNKNYEFTVEELKEILRKCK
;
A
#
# COMPACT_ATOMS: atom_id res chain seq x y z
N MET A 1 19.07 6.38 1.51
CA MET A 1 18.34 7.43 0.72
C MET A 1 16.95 7.50 1.34
N ASN A 2 16.42 8.68 1.63
CA ASN A 2 15.06 8.77 2.14
C ASN A 2 14.06 8.36 1.05
N ASP A 3 13.03 7.63 1.43
CA ASP A 3 11.93 7.29 0.53
C ASP A 3 11.11 8.54 0.18
N TYR A 4 10.75 8.69 -1.09
CA TYR A 4 9.97 9.84 -1.54
C TYR A 4 9.16 9.51 -2.80
N ILE A 5 8.12 10.30 -3.01
CA ILE A 5 7.24 10.25 -4.17
C ILE A 5 7.50 11.50 -5.01
N ILE A 6 7.51 11.36 -6.32
CA ILE A 6 7.39 12.48 -7.24
C ILE A 6 6.07 12.40 -7.99
N ARG A 7 5.55 13.57 -8.29
CA ARG A 7 4.39 13.77 -9.15
C ARG A 7 4.80 14.59 -10.35
N ALA A 8 4.46 14.13 -11.53
CA ALA A 8 4.83 14.76 -12.77
C ALA A 8 3.66 14.78 -13.76
N THR A 9 3.74 15.68 -14.73
CA THR A 9 2.95 15.67 -15.96
C THR A 9 3.86 15.56 -17.16
N ALA A 10 3.34 15.09 -18.29
CA ALA A 10 4.07 14.99 -19.54
C ALA A 10 3.13 15.16 -20.74
N ALA A 11 3.73 15.37 -21.94
CA ALA A 11 3.00 15.51 -23.18
C ALA A 11 1.92 16.64 -23.10
N ASN A 12 2.30 17.83 -22.65
CA ASN A 12 1.38 18.95 -22.46
C ASN A 12 0.17 18.59 -21.57
N ASP A 13 0.44 18.01 -20.39
CA ASP A 13 -0.54 17.57 -19.41
C ASP A 13 -1.50 16.44 -19.86
N GLN A 14 -1.20 15.78 -20.98
CA GLN A 14 -1.98 14.62 -21.43
C GLN A 14 -1.66 13.34 -20.62
N ILE A 15 -0.53 13.32 -19.91
CA ILE A 15 -0.10 12.24 -19.02
C ILE A 15 0.10 12.80 -17.62
N ARG A 16 -0.45 12.13 -16.62
CA ARG A 16 -0.12 12.31 -15.21
C ARG A 16 0.67 11.09 -14.73
N ALA A 17 1.77 11.34 -14.01
CA ALA A 17 2.67 10.29 -13.57
C ALA A 17 3.09 10.46 -12.11
N PHE A 18 3.29 9.32 -11.45
CA PHE A 18 3.82 9.22 -10.09
C PHE A 18 4.92 8.16 -10.10
N ALA A 19 6.00 8.41 -9.39
CA ALA A 19 7.02 7.40 -9.11
C ALA A 19 7.55 7.55 -7.70
N THR A 20 8.03 6.44 -7.13
CA THR A 20 8.51 6.41 -5.77
C THR A 20 9.56 5.31 -5.55
N VAL A 21 10.47 5.58 -4.63
CA VAL A 21 11.28 4.58 -3.93
C VAL A 21 10.69 4.42 -2.54
N THR A 22 10.57 3.18 -2.05
CA THR A 22 9.89 2.84 -0.81
C THR A 22 10.65 1.77 -0.01
N THR A 23 11.97 1.70 -0.19
CA THR A 23 12.81 0.65 0.39
C THR A 23 12.80 0.68 1.92
N GLU A 24 12.96 1.86 2.53
CA GLU A 24 12.94 2.03 3.99
C GLU A 24 11.54 1.79 4.57
N MET A 25 10.49 2.25 3.87
CA MET A 25 9.10 2.05 4.27
C MET A 25 8.73 0.57 4.30
N VAL A 26 9.11 -0.19 3.26
CA VAL A 26 8.80 -1.62 3.16
C VAL A 26 9.64 -2.42 4.17
N GLU A 27 10.91 -2.06 4.39
CA GLU A 27 11.74 -2.68 5.42
C GLU A 27 11.16 -2.45 6.81
N THR A 28 10.72 -1.23 7.12
CA THR A 28 10.04 -0.92 8.39
C THR A 28 8.79 -1.78 8.59
N ALA A 29 7.98 -1.97 7.54
CA ALA A 29 6.81 -2.86 7.61
C ALA A 29 7.21 -4.32 7.85
N ARG A 30 8.27 -4.79 7.16
CA ARG A 30 8.84 -6.14 7.34
C ARG A 30 9.27 -6.37 8.78
N GLU A 31 9.99 -5.40 9.37
CA GLU A 31 10.46 -5.49 10.75
C GLU A 31 9.30 -5.53 11.75
N HIS A 32 8.31 -4.64 11.59
CA HIS A 32 7.14 -4.60 12.48
C HIS A 32 6.35 -5.91 12.50
N HIS A 33 6.23 -6.56 11.35
CA HIS A 33 5.40 -7.76 11.20
C HIS A 33 6.21 -9.05 11.06
N ASN A 34 7.54 -8.95 11.02
CA ASN A 34 8.46 -10.08 10.78
C ASN A 34 8.03 -10.93 9.58
N THR A 35 7.71 -10.28 8.47
CA THR A 35 7.15 -10.96 7.29
C THR A 35 8.18 -11.79 6.55
N SER A 36 7.76 -12.94 6.04
CA SER A 36 8.51 -13.78 5.10
C SER A 36 8.80 -13.03 3.79
N PRO A 37 9.76 -13.47 2.97
CA PRO A 37 10.10 -12.78 1.73
C PRO A 37 8.92 -12.54 0.79
N VAL A 38 8.04 -13.55 0.59
CA VAL A 38 6.88 -13.40 -0.30
C VAL A 38 5.81 -12.51 0.31
N ALA A 39 5.59 -12.58 1.63
CA ALA A 39 4.67 -11.69 2.33
C ALA A 39 5.16 -10.24 2.30
N THR A 40 6.47 -10.02 2.47
CA THR A 40 7.11 -8.70 2.33
C THR A 40 6.93 -8.16 0.91
N ALA A 41 7.13 -8.99 -0.12
CA ALA A 41 6.97 -8.57 -1.51
C ALA A 41 5.52 -8.15 -1.81
N ALA A 42 4.54 -8.93 -1.36
CA ALA A 42 3.13 -8.61 -1.56
C ALA A 42 2.70 -7.35 -0.79
N LEU A 43 3.03 -7.27 0.51
CA LEU A 43 2.73 -6.09 1.34
C LEU A 43 3.42 -4.84 0.80
N GLY A 44 4.70 -4.95 0.45
CA GLY A 44 5.50 -3.84 -0.05
C GLY A 44 4.98 -3.27 -1.38
N ARG A 45 4.55 -4.11 -2.31
CA ARG A 45 3.88 -3.65 -3.54
C ARG A 45 2.62 -2.84 -3.22
N LEU A 46 1.77 -3.32 -2.32
CA LEU A 46 0.55 -2.61 -1.97
C LEU A 46 0.82 -1.33 -1.16
N LEU A 47 1.85 -1.31 -0.28
CA LEU A 47 2.32 -0.11 0.41
C LEU A 47 2.82 0.94 -0.58
N THR A 48 3.63 0.54 -1.56
CA THR A 48 4.15 1.41 -2.63
C THR A 48 3.01 2.02 -3.46
N ALA A 49 2.03 1.21 -3.84
CA ALA A 49 0.83 1.71 -4.52
C ALA A 49 0.03 2.66 -3.61
N GLY A 50 -0.13 2.30 -2.33
CA GLY A 50 -0.79 3.14 -1.32
C GLY A 50 -0.14 4.51 -1.18
N ALA A 51 1.20 4.59 -1.16
CA ALA A 51 1.95 5.84 -1.11
C ALA A 51 1.59 6.77 -2.29
N MET A 52 1.70 6.25 -3.51
CA MET A 52 1.37 7.03 -4.72
C MET A 52 -0.11 7.40 -4.77
N MET A 53 -1.02 6.46 -4.51
CA MET A 53 -2.46 6.72 -4.55
C MET A 53 -2.92 7.63 -3.40
N GLY A 54 -2.30 7.54 -2.22
CA GLY A 54 -2.53 8.46 -1.11
C GLY A 54 -2.16 9.90 -1.48
N SER A 55 -1.03 10.10 -2.16
CA SER A 55 -0.61 11.42 -2.64
C SER A 55 -1.56 12.03 -3.68
N MET A 56 -2.47 11.25 -4.28
CA MET A 56 -3.52 11.75 -5.16
C MET A 56 -4.71 12.37 -4.40
N MET A 57 -4.84 12.10 -3.09
CA MET A 57 -5.88 12.68 -2.24
C MET A 57 -5.58 14.17 -2.01
N LYS A 58 -6.64 14.98 -1.86
CA LYS A 58 -6.49 16.45 -1.81
C LYS A 58 -6.64 17.02 -0.39
N GLY A 59 -7.43 16.37 0.45
CA GLY A 59 -7.71 16.84 1.79
C GLY A 59 -6.68 16.31 2.79
N GLU A 60 -6.23 17.15 3.73
CA GLU A 60 -5.27 16.74 4.78
C GLU A 60 -5.78 15.59 5.68
N LYS A 61 -7.10 15.43 5.76
CA LYS A 61 -7.76 14.39 6.56
C LYS A 61 -8.23 13.21 5.72
N ASP A 62 -8.04 13.26 4.42
CA ASP A 62 -8.43 12.19 3.53
C ASP A 62 -7.61 10.94 3.83
N VAL A 63 -8.29 9.79 3.80
CA VAL A 63 -7.68 8.49 4.03
C VAL A 63 -8.02 7.55 2.89
N LEU A 64 -6.99 7.02 2.25
CA LEU A 64 -7.09 5.93 1.30
C LEU A 64 -6.95 4.60 2.05
N THR A 65 -7.80 3.62 1.75
CA THR A 65 -7.60 2.23 2.16
C THR A 65 -7.61 1.32 0.95
N LEU A 66 -6.54 0.54 0.81
CA LEU A 66 -6.43 -0.55 -0.17
C LEU A 66 -6.57 -1.87 0.59
N GLN A 67 -7.53 -2.70 0.20
CA GLN A 67 -7.76 -3.98 0.85
C GLN A 67 -7.82 -5.10 -0.19
N ILE A 68 -6.98 -6.09 -0.04
CA ILE A 68 -7.04 -7.36 -0.77
C ILE A 68 -7.65 -8.40 0.16
N LYS A 69 -8.82 -8.94 -0.23
CA LYS A 69 -9.45 -10.10 0.37
C LYS A 69 -9.36 -11.26 -0.60
N ALA A 70 -8.52 -12.22 -0.30
CA ALA A 70 -8.21 -13.32 -1.20
C ALA A 70 -8.03 -14.63 -0.46
N GLY A 71 -8.19 -15.75 -1.18
CA GLY A 71 -8.16 -17.09 -0.60
C GLY A 71 -6.78 -17.72 -0.50
N GLY A 72 -5.72 -17.00 -0.85
CA GLY A 72 -4.35 -17.50 -0.75
C GLY A 72 -3.81 -17.52 0.69
N PRO A 73 -2.63 -18.12 0.88
CA PRO A 73 -2.04 -18.32 2.22
C PRO A 73 -1.70 -17.02 2.97
N LEU A 74 -1.61 -15.88 2.28
CA LEU A 74 -1.45 -14.55 2.91
C LEU A 74 -2.66 -14.07 3.71
N GLN A 75 -3.85 -14.66 3.50
CA GLN A 75 -5.09 -14.31 4.19
C GLN A 75 -5.47 -12.82 4.07
N GLY A 76 -5.08 -12.19 2.96
CA GLY A 76 -5.38 -10.80 2.65
C GLY A 76 -4.31 -9.80 3.08
N ILE A 77 -4.45 -8.57 2.55
CA ILE A 77 -3.55 -7.44 2.80
C ILE A 77 -4.41 -6.19 3.01
N THR A 78 -4.07 -5.38 3.99
CA THR A 78 -4.71 -4.07 4.20
C THR A 78 -3.65 -2.99 4.32
N VAL A 79 -3.80 -1.93 3.53
CA VAL A 79 -2.93 -0.75 3.54
C VAL A 79 -3.78 0.49 3.68
N THR A 80 -3.36 1.44 4.51
CA THR A 80 -3.93 2.79 4.56
C THR A 80 -2.86 3.83 4.29
N ALA A 81 -3.22 4.87 3.54
CA ALA A 81 -2.35 5.99 3.21
C ALA A 81 -3.10 7.31 3.36
N ASP A 82 -2.38 8.39 3.61
CA ASP A 82 -2.91 9.75 3.61
C ASP A 82 -2.28 10.60 2.50
N SER A 83 -2.74 11.86 2.37
CA SER A 83 -2.23 12.81 1.38
C SER A 83 -0.84 13.35 1.72
N GLN A 84 -0.26 12.99 2.86
CA GLN A 84 1.04 13.49 3.36
C GLN A 84 2.17 12.45 3.21
N GLY A 85 1.92 11.35 2.48
CA GLY A 85 2.90 10.29 2.28
C GLY A 85 3.07 9.34 3.47
N ASN A 86 2.20 9.40 4.49
CA ASN A 86 2.23 8.42 5.57
C ASN A 86 1.44 7.19 5.16
N VAL A 87 2.09 6.04 5.26
CA VAL A 87 1.51 4.74 4.86
C VAL A 87 1.69 3.74 5.98
N LYS A 88 0.72 2.86 6.17
CA LYS A 88 0.80 1.70 7.06
C LYS A 88 -0.01 0.55 6.51
N GLY A 89 0.38 -0.66 6.84
CA GLY A 89 -0.34 -1.83 6.34
C GLY A 89 0.13 -3.10 7.02
N TYR A 90 -0.62 -4.18 6.79
CA TYR A 90 -0.33 -5.50 7.30
C TYR A 90 -0.88 -6.60 6.38
N VAL A 91 -0.38 -7.80 6.55
CA VAL A 91 -0.91 -9.04 5.95
C VAL A 91 -1.60 -9.89 7.01
N GLY A 92 -2.57 -10.69 6.60
CA GLY A 92 -3.28 -11.58 7.54
C GLY A 92 -2.37 -12.69 8.08
N ASN A 93 -1.49 -13.24 7.25
CA ASN A 93 -0.47 -14.22 7.64
C ASN A 93 0.92 -13.76 7.19
N PRO A 94 1.80 -13.37 8.11
CA PRO A 94 3.15 -12.91 7.80
C PRO A 94 4.14 -14.05 7.46
N ASP A 95 3.88 -15.28 7.91
CA ASP A 95 4.84 -16.41 7.85
C ASP A 95 4.62 -17.32 6.63
N VAL A 96 4.13 -16.77 5.52
CA VAL A 96 3.90 -17.57 4.31
C VAL A 96 5.20 -18.06 3.71
N CYS A 97 5.31 -19.38 3.53
CA CYS A 97 6.45 -20.01 2.87
C CYS A 97 5.93 -20.88 1.72
N ILE A 98 6.12 -20.43 0.50
CA ILE A 98 5.77 -21.17 -0.72
C ILE A 98 6.95 -21.18 -1.69
N PRO A 99 7.03 -22.17 -2.59
CA PRO A 99 8.07 -22.24 -3.61
C PRO A 99 8.10 -21.00 -4.51
N ALA A 100 9.26 -20.73 -5.10
CA ALA A 100 9.36 -19.73 -6.16
C ALA A 100 8.50 -20.13 -7.36
N ASN A 101 8.03 -19.12 -8.12
CA ASN A 101 7.28 -19.35 -9.34
C ASN A 101 8.18 -19.96 -10.46
N SER A 102 7.58 -20.31 -11.60
CA SER A 102 8.29 -20.91 -12.75
C SER A 102 9.44 -20.07 -13.32
N LYS A 103 9.48 -18.77 -12.98
CA LYS A 103 10.57 -17.84 -13.38
C LYS A 103 11.64 -17.68 -12.29
N GLY A 104 11.59 -18.49 -11.21
CA GLY A 104 12.53 -18.41 -10.09
C GLY A 104 12.36 -17.16 -9.20
N LYS A 105 11.23 -16.46 -9.31
CA LYS A 105 10.90 -15.29 -8.51
C LYS A 105 9.94 -15.65 -7.36
N LEU A 106 9.84 -14.78 -6.35
CA LEU A 106 8.83 -14.90 -5.29
C LEU A 106 7.43 -14.99 -5.93
N ASP A 107 6.67 -16.01 -5.56
CA ASP A 107 5.33 -16.25 -6.11
C ASP A 107 4.27 -15.44 -5.36
N VAL A 108 4.23 -14.14 -5.66
CA VAL A 108 3.25 -13.22 -5.04
C VAL A 108 1.83 -13.62 -5.43
N ALA A 109 1.60 -13.98 -6.68
CA ALA A 109 0.28 -14.41 -7.14
C ALA A 109 -0.23 -15.64 -6.38
N GLY A 110 0.62 -16.66 -6.21
CA GLY A 110 0.29 -17.85 -5.43
C GLY A 110 0.07 -17.55 -3.94
N ALA A 111 0.80 -16.59 -3.37
CA ALA A 111 0.64 -16.17 -2.00
C ALA A 111 -0.67 -15.40 -1.75
N VAL A 112 -1.05 -14.51 -2.67
CA VAL A 112 -2.29 -13.71 -2.62
C VAL A 112 -3.50 -14.59 -2.93
N GLY A 113 -3.47 -15.33 -4.03
CA GLY A 113 -4.57 -16.15 -4.52
C GLY A 113 -5.76 -15.34 -5.05
N PRO A 114 -6.79 -16.02 -5.59
CA PRO A 114 -7.97 -15.37 -6.15
C PRO A 114 -8.79 -14.64 -5.09
N GLY A 115 -9.35 -13.48 -5.46
CA GLY A 115 -10.12 -12.66 -4.54
C GLY A 115 -10.47 -11.28 -5.11
N PHE A 116 -10.56 -10.29 -4.25
CA PHE A 116 -11.00 -8.95 -4.60
C PHE A 116 -10.01 -7.90 -4.08
N LEU A 117 -9.78 -6.88 -4.89
CA LEU A 117 -9.18 -5.61 -4.50
C LEU A 117 -10.30 -4.60 -4.25
N THR A 118 -10.33 -4.01 -3.07
CA THR A 118 -11.23 -2.92 -2.70
C THR A 118 -10.41 -1.66 -2.42
N VAL A 119 -10.80 -0.56 -3.03
CA VAL A 119 -10.23 0.77 -2.82
C VAL A 119 -11.27 1.65 -2.17
N ILE A 120 -10.99 2.17 -0.98
CA ILE A 120 -11.87 3.02 -0.19
C ILE A 120 -11.21 4.38 -0.03
N LYS A 121 -11.91 5.44 -0.45
CA LYS A 121 -11.47 6.84 -0.30
C LYS A 121 -12.40 7.54 0.69
N ASP A 122 -11.93 7.74 1.92
CA ASP A 122 -12.64 8.52 2.94
C ASP A 122 -12.19 9.99 2.84
N MET A 123 -13.06 10.81 2.31
CA MET A 123 -12.87 12.25 2.11
C MET A 123 -13.71 13.08 3.09
N GLY A 124 -14.11 12.49 4.23
CA GLY A 124 -14.95 13.15 5.23
C GLY A 124 -16.40 13.38 4.78
N LEU A 125 -16.86 12.71 3.73
CA LEU A 125 -18.25 12.71 3.29
C LEU A 125 -19.09 11.77 4.17
N LYS A 126 -20.43 11.84 4.03
CA LYS A 126 -21.37 10.99 4.80
C LYS A 126 -21.05 9.49 4.62
N GLU A 127 -20.66 9.11 3.42
CA GLU A 127 -20.21 7.75 3.08
C GLU A 127 -18.93 7.84 2.27
N PRO A 128 -17.93 6.98 2.56
CA PRO A 128 -16.71 6.93 1.76
C PRO A 128 -17.01 6.38 0.36
N TYR A 129 -16.27 6.84 -0.63
CA TYR A 129 -16.27 6.19 -1.94
C TYR A 129 -15.62 4.81 -1.82
N SER A 130 -16.22 3.80 -2.41
CA SER A 130 -15.68 2.44 -2.44
C SER A 130 -15.81 1.84 -3.83
N GLY A 131 -14.68 1.44 -4.42
CA GLY A 131 -14.61 0.67 -5.66
C GLY A 131 -14.05 -0.72 -5.39
N GLN A 132 -14.59 -1.76 -6.01
CA GLN A 132 -14.14 -3.14 -5.86
C GLN A 132 -14.02 -3.81 -7.22
N VAL A 133 -12.93 -4.56 -7.41
CA VAL A 133 -12.70 -5.39 -8.61
C VAL A 133 -12.21 -6.77 -8.21
N MET A 134 -12.50 -7.76 -9.05
CA MET A 134 -11.90 -9.09 -8.94
C MET A 134 -10.42 -9.02 -9.34
N LEU A 135 -9.55 -9.68 -8.58
CA LEU A 135 -8.15 -9.82 -8.94
C LEU A 135 -8.01 -10.59 -10.26
N GLN A 136 -7.21 -10.07 -11.18
CA GLN A 136 -7.00 -10.65 -12.50
C GLN A 136 -5.79 -11.58 -12.50
N THR A 137 -4.68 -11.11 -11.94
CA THR A 137 -3.40 -11.84 -11.91
C THR A 137 -2.92 -12.14 -10.49
N CYS A 138 -3.44 -11.45 -9.49
CA CYS A 138 -2.99 -11.49 -8.11
C CYS A 138 -1.54 -10.98 -7.90
N GLU A 139 -0.96 -10.30 -8.92
CA GLU A 139 0.38 -9.69 -8.88
C GLU A 139 0.36 -8.25 -8.37
N ILE A 140 -0.81 -7.73 -8.01
CA ILE A 140 -1.09 -6.39 -7.44
C ILE A 140 -0.96 -5.26 -8.46
N ALA A 141 0.12 -5.16 -9.23
CA ALA A 141 0.32 -4.08 -10.20
C ALA A 141 -0.72 -4.13 -11.33
N GLU A 142 -0.89 -5.28 -11.95
CA GLU A 142 -1.89 -5.53 -13.00
C GLU A 142 -3.31 -5.41 -12.46
N ASP A 143 -3.54 -5.85 -11.21
CA ASP A 143 -4.86 -5.76 -10.56
C ASP A 143 -5.25 -4.29 -10.30
N LEU A 144 -4.28 -3.44 -9.94
CA LEU A 144 -4.48 -1.99 -9.83
C LEU A 144 -4.67 -1.32 -11.19
N THR A 145 -3.93 -1.74 -12.21
CA THR A 145 -4.14 -1.29 -13.59
C THR A 145 -5.57 -1.57 -14.04
N TYR A 146 -6.06 -2.78 -13.77
CA TYR A 146 -7.45 -3.16 -14.05
C TYR A 146 -8.45 -2.35 -13.23
N TYR A 147 -8.17 -2.10 -11.94
CA TYR A 147 -9.01 -1.25 -11.09
C TYR A 147 -9.16 0.17 -11.66
N PHE A 148 -8.05 0.81 -12.05
CA PHE A 148 -8.10 2.14 -12.62
C PHE A 148 -8.92 2.20 -13.91
N ALA A 149 -8.75 1.21 -14.79
CA ALA A 149 -9.46 1.16 -16.07
C ALA A 149 -10.97 0.93 -15.89
N THR A 150 -11.36 0.01 -14.98
CA THR A 150 -12.74 -0.45 -14.87
C THR A 150 -13.56 0.29 -13.83
N SER A 151 -12.96 0.67 -12.70
CA SER A 151 -13.66 1.33 -11.59
C SER A 151 -13.53 2.86 -11.65
N GLU A 152 -12.34 3.39 -11.96
CA GLU A 152 -12.12 4.84 -12.07
C GLU A 152 -12.24 5.35 -13.51
N GLN A 153 -12.29 4.48 -14.50
CA GLN A 153 -12.34 4.79 -15.93
C GLN A 153 -11.17 5.67 -16.40
N VAL A 154 -10.01 5.47 -15.80
CA VAL A 154 -8.77 6.16 -16.12
C VAL A 154 -7.78 5.14 -16.70
N PRO A 155 -7.46 5.19 -18.00
CA PRO A 155 -6.44 4.33 -18.57
C PRO A 155 -5.10 4.56 -17.87
N SER A 156 -4.54 3.51 -17.30
CA SER A 156 -3.38 3.59 -16.43
C SER A 156 -2.42 2.43 -16.67
N ALA A 157 -1.14 2.64 -16.39
CA ALA A 157 -0.16 1.57 -16.24
C ALA A 157 0.49 1.68 -14.86
N VAL A 158 0.57 0.56 -14.17
CA VAL A 158 1.14 0.44 -12.83
C VAL A 158 2.32 -0.51 -12.86
N GLY A 159 3.47 -0.05 -12.39
CA GLY A 159 4.66 -0.90 -12.19
C GLY A 159 5.07 -0.88 -10.72
N LEU A 160 5.15 -2.05 -10.09
CA LEU A 160 5.54 -2.20 -8.69
C LEU A 160 6.60 -3.28 -8.55
N GLY A 161 7.53 -3.08 -7.64
CA GLY A 161 8.58 -4.06 -7.40
C GLY A 161 9.10 -4.04 -5.97
N VAL A 162 9.39 -5.23 -5.43
CA VAL A 162 10.11 -5.42 -4.17
C VAL A 162 11.13 -6.53 -4.40
N LEU A 163 12.38 -6.24 -4.11
CA LEU A 163 13.50 -7.17 -4.20
C LEU A 163 14.04 -7.43 -2.79
N MET A 164 14.17 -8.71 -2.45
CA MET A 164 14.65 -9.15 -1.15
C MET A 164 16.11 -9.60 -1.20
N ASN A 165 16.86 -9.32 -0.15
CA ASN A 165 18.15 -9.93 0.11
C ASN A 165 17.99 -11.38 0.62
N LYS A 166 19.05 -12.17 0.53
CA LYS A 166 19.07 -13.56 1.05
C LYS A 166 18.86 -13.66 2.57
N ASN A 167 19.16 -12.62 3.30
CA ASN A 167 18.96 -12.52 4.75
C ASN A 167 17.58 -12.00 5.15
N ASN A 168 16.62 -12.00 4.23
CA ASN A 168 15.25 -11.53 4.44
C ASN A 168 15.14 -10.03 4.78
N THR A 169 16.05 -9.19 4.31
CA THR A 169 15.88 -7.73 4.34
C THR A 169 15.45 -7.21 2.97
N VAL A 170 14.81 -6.07 2.92
CA VAL A 170 14.44 -5.42 1.65
C VAL A 170 15.69 -4.82 1.01
N ARG A 171 15.93 -5.16 -0.25
CA ARG A 171 17.04 -4.64 -1.03
C ARG A 171 16.64 -3.41 -1.84
N GLN A 172 15.50 -3.50 -2.55
CA GLN A 172 14.90 -2.43 -3.31
C GLN A 172 13.39 -2.55 -3.26
N ALA A 173 12.69 -1.42 -3.14
CA ALA A 173 11.26 -1.34 -3.32
C ALA A 173 10.89 -0.01 -3.96
N GLY A 174 9.91 -0.02 -4.85
CA GLY A 174 9.42 1.18 -5.51
C GLY A 174 8.47 0.87 -6.64
N GLY A 175 8.09 1.90 -7.36
CA GLY A 175 7.14 1.75 -8.45
C GLY A 175 6.77 3.05 -9.12
N PHE A 176 5.87 2.91 -10.09
CA PHE A 176 5.26 4.05 -10.79
C PHE A 176 3.79 3.79 -11.08
N ILE A 177 3.04 4.86 -11.23
CA ILE A 177 1.69 4.91 -11.80
C ILE A 177 1.70 5.98 -12.86
N VAL A 178 1.34 5.65 -14.10
CA VAL A 178 1.12 6.60 -15.19
C VAL A 178 -0.31 6.50 -15.66
N GLN A 179 -0.93 7.64 -15.94
CA GLN A 179 -2.35 7.74 -16.25
C GLN A 179 -2.53 8.68 -17.44
N LEU A 180 -3.33 8.26 -18.42
CA LEU A 180 -3.76 9.10 -19.51
C LEU A 180 -4.87 10.04 -19.04
N MET A 181 -4.71 11.31 -19.35
CA MET A 181 -5.76 12.30 -19.10
C MET A 181 -6.87 12.20 -20.16
N PRO A 182 -8.09 12.66 -19.85
CA PRO A 182 -9.13 12.75 -20.85
C PRO A 182 -8.66 13.53 -22.10
N PHE A 183 -8.98 13.03 -23.27
CA PHE A 183 -8.61 13.64 -24.57
C PHE A 183 -7.11 13.52 -24.94
N ALA A 184 -6.38 12.58 -24.36
CA ALA A 184 -5.03 12.26 -24.82
C ALA A 184 -5.05 11.85 -26.30
N GLU A 185 -4.09 12.39 -27.07
CA GLU A 185 -3.95 12.12 -28.49
C GLU A 185 -3.48 10.70 -28.74
N GLU A 186 -3.89 10.10 -29.84
CA GLU A 186 -3.56 8.70 -30.21
C GLU A 186 -2.05 8.45 -30.32
N GLU A 187 -1.29 9.46 -30.75
CA GLU A 187 0.16 9.38 -30.83
C GLU A 187 0.79 9.28 -29.43
N VAL A 188 0.25 10.02 -28.45
CA VAL A 188 0.69 10.00 -27.04
C VAL A 188 0.37 8.64 -26.42
N ILE A 189 -0.83 8.12 -26.68
CA ILE A 189 -1.27 6.79 -26.19
C ILE A 189 -0.34 5.71 -26.73
N SER A 190 -0.17 5.64 -28.03
CA SER A 190 0.65 4.61 -28.71
C SER A 190 2.11 4.64 -28.26
N ARG A 191 2.67 5.82 -28.08
CA ARG A 191 4.06 5.97 -27.60
C ARG A 191 4.20 5.53 -26.16
N LEU A 192 3.26 5.92 -25.29
CA LEU A 192 3.27 5.50 -23.88
C LEU A 192 3.18 3.98 -23.73
N GLU A 193 2.30 3.33 -24.50
CA GLU A 193 2.15 1.88 -24.51
C GLU A 193 3.46 1.18 -24.92
N GLN A 194 4.12 1.67 -25.97
CA GLN A 194 5.42 1.14 -26.41
C GLN A 194 6.50 1.29 -25.33
N ASN A 195 6.52 2.41 -24.62
CA ASN A 195 7.48 2.65 -23.55
C ASN A 195 7.24 1.72 -22.36
N VAL A 196 6.00 1.61 -21.91
CA VAL A 196 5.63 0.73 -20.78
C VAL A 196 5.99 -0.72 -21.07
N GLN A 197 5.78 -1.21 -22.31
CA GLN A 197 6.15 -2.56 -22.72
C GLN A 197 7.66 -2.85 -22.63
N LYS A 198 8.53 -1.83 -22.73
CA LYS A 198 9.98 -1.98 -22.55
C LYS A 198 10.40 -2.15 -21.08
N ILE A 199 9.54 -1.79 -20.13
CA ILE A 199 9.85 -1.89 -18.70
C ILE A 199 9.63 -3.33 -18.22
N ASN A 200 10.69 -4.11 -18.24
CA ASN A 200 10.63 -5.52 -17.84
C ASN A 200 10.59 -5.74 -16.32
N SER A 201 11.18 -4.82 -15.55
CA SER A 201 11.28 -4.95 -14.10
C SER A 201 11.62 -3.61 -13.44
N VAL A 202 10.74 -3.14 -12.58
CA VAL A 202 11.00 -1.95 -11.73
C VAL A 202 12.20 -2.19 -10.82
N THR A 203 12.31 -3.37 -10.21
CA THR A 203 13.40 -3.66 -9.28
C THR A 203 14.77 -3.68 -9.95
N ASN A 204 14.87 -4.08 -11.22
CA ASN A 204 16.13 -4.03 -11.95
C ASN A 204 16.58 -2.56 -12.17
N LEU A 205 15.65 -1.69 -12.56
CA LEU A 205 15.94 -0.27 -12.71
C LEU A 205 16.41 0.36 -11.39
N LEU A 206 15.77 0.02 -10.28
CA LEU A 206 16.19 0.49 -8.96
C LEU A 206 17.57 -0.05 -8.56
N GLU A 207 17.91 -1.31 -8.91
CA GLU A 207 19.24 -1.89 -8.71
C GLU A 207 20.33 -1.21 -9.56
N GLU A 208 19.97 -0.73 -10.73
CA GLU A 208 20.84 0.07 -11.61
C GLU A 208 21.04 1.50 -11.09
N GLY A 209 20.38 1.86 -9.97
CA GLY A 209 20.51 3.16 -9.31
C GLY A 209 19.52 4.22 -9.81
N HIS A 210 18.46 3.81 -10.51
CA HIS A 210 17.43 4.76 -10.92
C HIS A 210 16.69 5.34 -9.71
N THR A 211 16.56 6.65 -9.72
CA THR A 211 15.71 7.43 -8.79
C THR A 211 14.26 7.48 -9.32
N PRO A 212 13.28 7.95 -8.54
CA PRO A 212 11.93 8.17 -9.05
C PRO A 212 11.90 9.04 -10.32
N GLU A 213 12.76 10.08 -10.39
CA GLU A 213 12.88 10.94 -11.56
C GLU A 213 13.34 10.17 -12.80
N SER A 214 14.47 9.48 -12.70
CA SER A 214 15.01 8.71 -13.84
C SER A 214 14.18 7.47 -14.17
N LEU A 215 13.38 6.94 -13.22
CA LEU A 215 12.39 5.92 -13.50
C LEU A 215 11.28 6.46 -14.41
N LEU A 216 10.76 7.68 -14.12
CA LEU A 216 9.79 8.32 -15.01
C LEU A 216 10.40 8.70 -16.37
N GLU A 217 11.66 9.12 -16.43
CA GLU A 217 12.35 9.37 -17.71
C GLU A 217 12.37 8.12 -18.59
N LYS A 218 12.51 6.93 -18.00
CA LYS A 218 12.44 5.66 -18.75
C LYS A 218 11.02 5.33 -19.21
N VAL A 219 10.03 5.47 -18.33
CA VAL A 219 8.62 5.16 -18.63
C VAL A 219 8.04 6.16 -19.64
N LEU A 220 8.47 7.42 -19.56
CA LEU A 220 8.00 8.53 -20.38
C LEU A 220 9.02 8.94 -21.45
N GLU A 221 9.83 7.99 -21.93
CA GLU A 221 10.87 8.25 -22.93
C GLU A 221 10.32 8.99 -24.16
N GLY A 222 10.94 10.14 -24.46
CA GLY A 222 10.59 10.99 -25.61
C GLY A 222 9.39 11.91 -25.38
N PHE A 223 8.89 12.02 -24.15
CA PHE A 223 7.97 13.08 -23.74
C PHE A 223 8.71 14.15 -22.95
N ASP A 224 8.21 15.40 -23.00
CA ASP A 224 8.64 16.47 -22.12
C ASP A 224 7.99 16.26 -20.74
N ILE A 225 8.83 16.08 -19.70
CA ILE A 225 8.39 15.74 -18.34
C ILE A 225 8.54 16.98 -17.47
N GLN A 226 7.46 17.33 -16.76
CA GLN A 226 7.45 18.39 -15.78
C GLN A 226 7.21 17.79 -14.39
N ILE A 227 8.21 17.87 -13.50
CA ILE A 227 8.08 17.44 -12.11
C ILE A 227 7.37 18.56 -11.35
N ASN A 228 6.17 18.29 -10.87
CA ASN A 228 5.30 19.26 -10.20
C ASN A 228 5.49 19.26 -8.69
N GLU A 229 5.82 18.08 -8.09
CA GLU A 229 5.90 17.93 -6.65
C GLU A 229 6.86 16.80 -6.28
N LYS A 230 7.53 16.99 -5.14
CA LYS A 230 8.32 15.96 -4.46
C LYS A 230 7.92 15.92 -3.00
N MET A 231 7.59 14.74 -2.48
CA MET A 231 7.08 14.53 -1.13
C MET A 231 7.74 13.32 -0.49
N ASP A 232 8.18 13.45 0.76
CA ASP A 232 8.66 12.31 1.53
C ASP A 232 7.55 11.29 1.76
N THR A 233 7.91 10.01 1.80
CA THR A 233 6.99 8.93 2.18
C THR A 233 7.62 8.02 3.21
N ARG A 234 6.78 7.43 4.10
CA ARG A 234 7.28 6.60 5.19
C ARG A 234 6.21 5.67 5.73
N PHE A 235 6.65 4.59 6.34
CA PHE A 235 5.76 3.82 7.20
C PHE A 235 5.46 4.63 8.47
N HIS A 236 4.18 4.94 8.69
CA HIS A 236 3.77 5.72 9.86
C HIS A 236 2.47 5.20 10.45
N CYS A 237 2.55 4.65 11.66
CA CYS A 237 1.36 4.27 12.42
C CYS A 237 1.08 5.28 13.52
N ASN A 238 -0.04 5.95 13.42
CA ASN A 238 -0.52 6.92 14.39
C ASN A 238 -1.34 6.29 15.53
N CYS A 239 -1.08 5.01 15.88
CA CYS A 239 -1.73 4.37 17.02
C CYS A 239 -1.23 4.97 18.34
N SER A 240 -2.12 4.99 19.31
CA SER A 240 -1.81 5.37 20.69
C SER A 240 -2.67 4.56 21.66
N LYS A 241 -2.29 4.53 22.94
CA LYS A 241 -3.06 3.80 23.97
C LYS A 241 -4.52 4.29 24.03
N GLU A 242 -4.74 5.61 23.84
CA GLU A 242 -6.08 6.23 23.83
C GLU A 242 -6.91 5.78 22.62
N ARG A 243 -6.27 5.61 21.45
CA ARG A 243 -6.95 5.08 20.25
C ARG A 243 -7.32 3.61 20.40
N VAL A 244 -6.44 2.82 20.99
CA VAL A 244 -6.70 1.39 21.28
C VAL A 244 -7.78 1.27 22.35
N ALA A 245 -7.79 2.12 23.37
CA ALA A 245 -8.85 2.19 24.37
C ALA A 245 -10.24 2.44 23.76
N LYS A 246 -10.34 3.23 22.67
CA LYS A 246 -11.61 3.42 21.94
C LYS A 246 -12.10 2.13 21.28
N ALA A 247 -11.20 1.26 20.82
CA ALA A 247 -11.57 -0.05 20.29
C ALA A 247 -12.16 -0.94 21.40
N LEU A 248 -11.60 -0.89 22.62
CA LEU A 248 -12.15 -1.58 23.79
C LEU A 248 -13.56 -1.11 24.13
N ILE A 249 -13.85 0.20 24.00
CA ILE A 249 -15.21 0.73 24.18
C ILE A 249 -16.19 0.09 23.20
N SER A 250 -15.75 -0.16 21.97
CA SER A 250 -16.60 -0.72 20.90
C SER A 250 -16.90 -2.22 21.07
N ILE A 251 -16.15 -2.95 21.88
CA ILE A 251 -16.39 -4.36 22.20
C ILE A 251 -17.69 -4.50 23.04
N GLY A 252 -17.98 -3.52 23.89
CA GLY A 252 -19.19 -3.48 24.71
C GLY A 252 -18.95 -3.74 26.18
N ARG A 253 -19.99 -3.41 26.98
CA ARG A 253 -19.91 -3.45 28.45
C ARG A 253 -19.77 -4.88 29.01
N LYS A 254 -20.37 -5.86 28.32
CA LYS A 254 -20.38 -7.26 28.80
C LYS A 254 -18.97 -7.83 28.79
N GLU A 255 -18.32 -7.77 27.65
CA GLU A 255 -16.97 -8.29 27.43
C GLU A 255 -15.94 -7.56 28.29
N LEU A 256 -16.08 -6.21 28.46
CA LEU A 256 -15.22 -5.45 29.36
C LEU A 256 -15.39 -5.87 30.83
N ASN A 257 -16.62 -6.16 31.28
CA ASN A 257 -16.84 -6.66 32.64
C ASN A 257 -16.22 -8.05 32.83
N GLU A 258 -16.31 -8.95 31.85
CA GLU A 258 -15.68 -10.27 31.91
C GLU A 258 -14.15 -10.14 32.06
N MET A 259 -13.51 -9.27 31.25
CA MET A 259 -12.07 -8.96 31.37
C MET A 259 -11.69 -8.41 32.75
N ILE A 260 -12.51 -7.51 33.31
CA ILE A 260 -12.28 -6.94 34.65
C ILE A 260 -12.42 -8.02 35.74
N GLN A 261 -13.37 -8.96 35.59
CA GLN A 261 -13.59 -10.06 36.56
C GLN A 261 -12.45 -11.06 36.56
N GLU A 262 -11.76 -11.27 35.43
CA GLU A 262 -10.57 -12.10 35.37
C GLU A 262 -9.42 -11.56 36.22
N GLY A 263 -9.42 -10.25 36.54
CA GLY A 263 -8.48 -9.62 37.46
C GLY A 263 -7.05 -9.55 36.94
N LYS A 264 -6.84 -9.69 35.63
CA LYS A 264 -5.51 -9.64 34.99
C LYS A 264 -5.43 -8.47 34.02
N PRO A 265 -4.21 -7.89 33.82
CA PRO A 265 -3.98 -6.97 32.71
C PRO A 265 -4.26 -7.67 31.39
N ILE A 266 -4.75 -6.91 30.40
CA ILE A 266 -4.91 -7.39 29.03
C ILE A 266 -3.92 -6.70 28.11
N GLU A 267 -3.44 -7.43 27.11
CA GLU A 267 -2.64 -6.89 26.03
C GLU A 267 -3.50 -6.74 24.77
N MET A 268 -3.34 -5.59 24.11
CA MET A 268 -3.94 -5.27 22.83
C MET A 268 -2.84 -4.96 21.84
N ASN A 269 -2.86 -5.64 20.70
CA ASN A 269 -1.90 -5.45 19.64
C ASN A 269 -2.46 -4.53 18.54
N CYS A 270 -1.65 -3.60 18.06
CA CYS A 270 -1.99 -2.79 16.90
C CYS A 270 -1.70 -3.57 15.61
N HIS A 271 -2.72 -3.99 14.86
CA HIS A 271 -2.55 -4.72 13.61
C HIS A 271 -1.66 -4.01 12.58
N PHE A 272 -1.60 -2.67 12.57
CA PHE A 272 -0.81 -1.91 11.59
C PHE A 272 0.68 -1.83 11.89
N CYS A 273 1.12 -1.89 13.14
CA CYS A 273 2.54 -1.76 13.50
C CYS A 273 3.01 -2.77 14.54
N ASN A 274 2.17 -3.72 14.89
CA ASN A 274 2.46 -4.80 15.83
C ASN A 274 2.89 -4.33 17.24
N LYS A 275 2.62 -3.06 17.59
CA LYS A 275 2.92 -2.52 18.91
C LYS A 275 1.89 -3.00 19.92
N ASN A 276 2.37 -3.52 21.06
CA ASN A 276 1.54 -3.95 22.16
C ASN A 276 1.20 -2.79 23.11
N TYR A 277 -0.02 -2.80 23.62
CA TYR A 277 -0.55 -1.90 24.62
C TYR A 277 -1.15 -2.73 25.75
N GLU A 278 -0.61 -2.57 26.95
CA GLU A 278 -1.12 -3.21 28.14
C GLU A 278 -2.15 -2.29 28.82
N PHE A 279 -3.26 -2.86 29.26
CA PHE A 279 -4.30 -2.20 30.07
C PHE A 279 -4.46 -2.90 31.41
N THR A 280 -4.25 -2.17 32.48
CA THR A 280 -4.47 -2.67 33.83
C THR A 280 -5.97 -2.80 34.12
N VAL A 281 -6.33 -3.55 35.18
CA VAL A 281 -7.74 -3.69 35.60
C VAL A 281 -8.35 -2.33 35.97
N GLU A 282 -7.57 -1.42 36.54
CA GLU A 282 -8.00 -0.07 36.87
C GLU A 282 -8.33 0.74 35.63
N GLU A 283 -7.47 0.68 34.59
CA GLU A 283 -7.71 1.33 33.31
C GLU A 283 -8.94 0.76 32.60
N LEU A 284 -9.16 -0.56 32.66
CA LEU A 284 -10.38 -1.20 32.11
C LEU A 284 -11.65 -0.70 32.80
N LYS A 285 -11.62 -0.54 34.14
CA LYS A 285 -12.74 0.06 34.90
C LYS A 285 -13.03 1.50 34.48
N GLU A 286 -11.98 2.29 34.19
CA GLU A 286 -12.14 3.65 33.68
C GLU A 286 -12.73 3.68 32.27
N ILE A 287 -12.29 2.77 31.40
CA ILE A 287 -12.83 2.59 30.05
C ILE A 287 -14.31 2.19 30.12
N LEU A 288 -14.68 1.25 31.01
CA LEU A 288 -16.05 0.81 31.21
C LEU A 288 -16.99 1.96 31.62
N ARG A 289 -16.52 2.92 32.43
CA ARG A 289 -17.31 4.12 32.81
C ARG A 289 -17.61 5.01 31.62
N LYS A 290 -16.79 5.00 30.57
CA LYS A 290 -16.97 5.75 29.32
C LYS A 290 -17.85 5.03 28.29
N CYS A 291 -18.14 3.75 28.49
CA CYS A 291 -19.09 3.01 27.67
C CYS A 291 -20.51 3.47 28.00
N LYS A 292 -21.24 3.96 26.99
CA LYS A 292 -22.67 4.33 27.13
C LYS A 292 -23.57 3.10 27.17
#